data_f2672b17216bad9e61ee8b3845b7698d
#
_entry.id   f2672b17216bad9e61ee8b3845b7698d
#
_cell.length_a   1.000
_cell.length_b   1.000
_cell.length_c   1.000
_cell.angle_alpha   90.00
_cell.angle_beta   90.00
_cell.angle_gamma   90.00
#
_symmetry.space_group_name_H-M   'P 1'
#
loop_
_entity.id
_entity.type
_entity.pdbx_description
1 polymer ?
#
loop_
_entity_poly.entity_id
_entity_poly.type
_entity_poly.pdbx_seq_one_letter_code
_entity_poly.pdbx_strand_id
1 'polypeptide(L)'
;MKGLDIFLHSLRQVLGNLPNAIKISAVPFGIQFVATLLLTRPDRTLAMMHDPMAMMQGGPSLLAQLANLVIMIVTSIWMAIAWHRFVLKNEVPTGFVPPFDGNRIGAYFVRSLLIGIVLIVLGFVLGIVAGFFMIGLIGSGGGGMGTIFTITVLSLLLVYFPLFVIGYRLSTSLPGTAIDNAGTFMSGWEATAGETGAFIGLGLISVLAMVVSAVVTIFVLAKITVLFIAWTLVFNWLAVLVGLSVLTTLYGHYIEKRPLV
;
A
#
# COMPACT_ATOMS: atom_id res chain seq x y z
N MET A 1 20.05 9.99 6.40
CA MET A 1 18.68 10.49 6.79
C MET A 1 17.85 9.25 7.21
N LYS A 2 17.43 9.16 8.47
CA LYS A 2 16.78 7.95 9.03
C LYS A 2 15.63 7.36 8.14
N GLY A 3 14.81 8.21 7.51
CA GLY A 3 13.74 7.71 6.63
C GLY A 3 14.24 6.95 5.41
N LEU A 4 15.33 7.41 4.79
CA LEU A 4 15.96 6.71 3.68
C LEU A 4 16.63 5.41 4.15
N ASP A 5 17.27 5.42 5.32
CA ASP A 5 17.93 4.24 5.87
C ASP A 5 16.90 3.14 6.17
N ILE A 6 15.74 3.51 6.76
CA ILE A 6 14.61 2.59 6.98
C ILE A 6 14.10 2.01 5.66
N PHE A 7 13.90 2.86 4.65
CA PHE A 7 13.43 2.41 3.33
C PHE A 7 14.43 1.46 2.65
N LEU A 8 15.71 1.84 2.63
CA LEU A 8 16.76 1.00 2.02
C LEU A 8 16.95 -0.31 2.78
N HIS A 9 16.89 -0.30 4.12
CA HIS A 9 16.91 -1.52 4.91
C HIS A 9 15.74 -2.44 4.54
N SER A 10 14.52 -1.87 4.47
CA SER A 10 13.31 -2.61 4.10
C SER A 10 13.39 -3.18 2.68
N LEU A 11 13.92 -2.43 1.74
CA LEU A 11 14.13 -2.89 0.37
C LEU A 11 15.15 -4.04 0.31
N ARG A 12 16.29 -3.90 0.98
CA ARG A 12 17.31 -4.96 1.08
C ARG A 12 16.75 -6.22 1.75
N GLN A 13 15.90 -6.06 2.76
CA GLN A 13 15.26 -7.17 3.47
C GLN A 13 14.38 -8.00 2.52
N VAL A 14 13.63 -7.35 1.60
CA VAL A 14 12.85 -8.05 0.58
C VAL A 14 13.76 -8.67 -0.49
N LEU A 15 14.65 -7.88 -1.08
CA LEU A 15 15.51 -8.32 -2.18
C LEU A 15 16.52 -9.40 -1.76
N GLY A 16 17.06 -9.30 -0.54
CA GLY A 16 17.97 -10.30 0.04
C GLY A 16 17.28 -11.61 0.42
N ASN A 17 15.94 -11.61 0.49
CA ASN A 17 15.14 -12.79 0.87
C ASN A 17 14.09 -13.14 -0.19
N LEU A 18 14.35 -12.86 -1.47
CA LEU A 18 13.41 -13.11 -2.57
C LEU A 18 12.80 -14.51 -2.58
N PRO A 19 13.54 -15.62 -2.36
CA PRO A 19 12.94 -16.94 -2.31
C PRO A 19 11.87 -17.09 -1.22
N ASN A 20 12.11 -16.53 -0.03
CA ASN A 20 11.14 -16.54 1.06
C ASN A 20 9.99 -15.57 0.82
N ALA A 21 10.27 -14.39 0.25
CA ALA A 21 9.27 -13.43 -0.15
C ALA A 21 8.27 -14.04 -1.15
N ILE A 22 8.77 -14.77 -2.16
CA ILE A 22 7.93 -15.48 -3.12
C ILE A 22 7.11 -16.59 -2.41
N LYS A 23 7.72 -17.41 -1.56
CA LYS A 23 6.98 -18.44 -0.81
C LYS A 23 5.84 -17.87 0.03
N ILE A 24 6.09 -16.74 0.72
CA ILE A 24 5.09 -16.06 1.56
C ILE A 24 3.96 -15.45 0.74
N SER A 25 4.26 -14.91 -0.43
CA SER A 25 3.32 -14.08 -1.18
C SER A 25 2.66 -14.77 -2.37
N ALA A 26 3.26 -15.83 -2.93
CA ALA A 26 2.80 -16.42 -4.19
C ALA A 26 1.34 -16.86 -4.15
N VAL A 27 0.93 -17.60 -3.12
CA VAL A 27 -0.46 -18.07 -3.02
C VAL A 27 -1.43 -16.95 -2.66
N PRO A 28 -1.20 -16.13 -1.61
CA PRO A 28 -2.10 -15.01 -1.31
C PRO A 28 -2.22 -14.03 -2.48
N PHE A 29 -1.12 -13.66 -3.13
CA PHE A 29 -1.13 -12.75 -4.27
C PHE A 29 -1.76 -13.38 -5.51
N GLY A 30 -1.53 -14.67 -5.75
CA GLY A 30 -2.18 -15.44 -6.81
C GLY A 30 -3.70 -15.48 -6.66
N ILE A 31 -4.19 -15.68 -5.43
CA ILE A 31 -5.64 -15.62 -5.13
C ILE A 31 -6.20 -14.22 -5.44
N GLN A 32 -5.52 -13.15 -5.03
CA GLN A 32 -5.93 -11.79 -5.37
C GLN A 32 -6.00 -11.57 -6.88
N PHE A 33 -4.97 -12.01 -7.60
CA PHE A 33 -4.91 -11.87 -9.05
C PHE A 33 -6.06 -12.59 -9.75
N VAL A 34 -6.29 -13.86 -9.41
CA VAL A 34 -7.36 -14.66 -9.99
C VAL A 34 -8.74 -14.07 -9.63
N ALA A 35 -8.95 -13.67 -8.36
CA ALA A 35 -10.18 -13.03 -7.94
C ALA A 35 -10.46 -11.73 -8.71
N THR A 36 -9.43 -10.90 -8.89
CA THR A 36 -9.55 -9.67 -9.67
C THR A 36 -9.92 -9.97 -11.12
N LEU A 37 -9.26 -10.93 -11.78
CA LEU A 37 -9.59 -11.31 -13.15
C LEU A 37 -11.03 -11.81 -13.30
N LEU A 38 -11.50 -12.63 -12.37
CA LEU A 38 -12.84 -13.23 -12.45
C LEU A 38 -13.95 -12.25 -12.06
N LEU A 39 -13.73 -11.41 -11.06
CA LEU A 39 -14.76 -10.55 -10.47
C LEU A 39 -14.84 -9.17 -11.11
N THR A 40 -13.70 -8.59 -11.53
CA THR A 40 -13.68 -7.20 -12.04
C THR A 40 -13.67 -7.10 -13.57
N ARG A 41 -13.47 -8.23 -14.27
CA ARG A 41 -13.44 -8.28 -15.75
C ARG A 41 -12.56 -7.19 -16.35
N PRO A 42 -11.23 -7.28 -16.22
CA PRO A 42 -10.30 -6.24 -16.65
C PRO A 42 -10.35 -5.96 -18.16
N ASP A 43 -10.86 -6.88 -18.97
CA ASP A 43 -11.19 -6.68 -20.39
C ASP A 43 -12.14 -5.49 -20.59
N ARG A 44 -13.16 -5.36 -19.74
CA ARG A 44 -14.07 -4.21 -19.76
C ARG A 44 -13.39 -2.94 -19.26
N THR A 45 -12.55 -3.03 -18.24
CA THR A 45 -11.81 -1.86 -17.73
C THR A 45 -10.86 -1.32 -18.80
N LEU A 46 -10.20 -2.19 -19.56
CA LEU A 46 -9.37 -1.78 -20.70
C LEU A 46 -10.22 -1.19 -21.84
N ALA A 47 -11.38 -1.76 -22.13
CA ALA A 47 -12.31 -1.20 -23.11
C ALA A 47 -12.79 0.21 -22.73
N MET A 48 -13.07 0.45 -21.44
CA MET A 48 -13.46 1.78 -20.94
C MET A 48 -12.34 2.83 -21.09
N MET A 49 -11.08 2.43 -21.08
CA MET A 49 -9.94 3.34 -21.31
C MET A 49 -9.84 3.79 -22.77
N HIS A 50 -10.37 3.00 -23.71
CA HIS A 50 -10.31 3.27 -25.15
C HIS A 50 -11.62 3.77 -25.75
N ASP A 51 -12.76 3.48 -25.09
CA ASP A 51 -14.10 3.88 -25.54
C ASP A 51 -14.92 4.47 -24.38
N PRO A 52 -15.14 5.81 -24.37
CA PRO A 52 -15.99 6.46 -23.37
C PRO A 52 -17.42 5.92 -23.30
N MET A 53 -17.95 5.35 -24.41
CA MET A 53 -19.27 4.74 -24.44
C MET A 53 -19.32 3.40 -23.69
N ALA A 54 -18.19 2.70 -23.56
CA ALA A 54 -18.10 1.49 -22.73
C ALA A 54 -18.33 1.77 -21.25
N MET A 55 -18.09 3.00 -20.77
CA MET A 55 -18.45 3.43 -19.41
C MET A 55 -19.97 3.34 -19.13
N MET A 56 -20.80 3.54 -20.17
CA MET A 56 -22.26 3.46 -20.03
C MET A 56 -22.78 2.02 -19.97
N GLN A 57 -21.97 1.02 -20.31
CA GLN A 57 -22.38 -0.40 -20.33
C GLN A 57 -22.29 -1.10 -18.97
N GLY A 58 -21.99 -0.36 -17.91
CA GLY A 58 -21.96 -0.85 -16.53
C GLY A 58 -20.66 -1.58 -16.15
N GLY A 59 -20.07 -1.15 -15.04
CA GLY A 59 -18.92 -1.80 -14.42
C GLY A 59 -19.26 -3.13 -13.74
N PRO A 60 -18.31 -3.75 -13.02
CA PRO A 60 -18.57 -4.92 -12.20
C PRO A 60 -19.70 -4.66 -11.20
N SER A 61 -20.52 -5.68 -10.91
CA SER A 61 -21.59 -5.54 -9.91
C SER A 61 -21.01 -5.15 -8.54
N LEU A 62 -21.80 -4.43 -7.73
CA LEU A 62 -21.40 -4.07 -6.37
C LEU A 62 -20.97 -5.29 -5.56
N LEU A 63 -21.71 -6.41 -5.70
CA LEU A 63 -21.38 -7.66 -5.03
C LEU A 63 -20.00 -8.20 -5.44
N ALA A 64 -19.67 -8.16 -6.73
CA ALA A 64 -18.36 -8.59 -7.23
C ALA A 64 -17.24 -7.69 -6.70
N GLN A 65 -17.46 -6.37 -6.64
CA GLN A 65 -16.50 -5.42 -6.07
C GLN A 65 -16.29 -5.67 -4.58
N LEU A 66 -17.35 -5.88 -3.80
CA LEU A 66 -17.26 -6.19 -2.37
C LEU A 66 -16.58 -7.53 -2.14
N ALA A 67 -16.89 -8.56 -2.92
CA ALA A 67 -16.22 -9.85 -2.82
C ALA A 67 -14.72 -9.74 -3.10
N ASN A 68 -14.34 -9.01 -4.15
CA ASN A 68 -12.94 -8.76 -4.48
C ASN A 68 -12.22 -8.00 -3.35
N LEU A 69 -12.88 -6.98 -2.78
CA LEU A 69 -12.33 -6.22 -1.64
C LEU A 69 -12.08 -7.13 -0.43
N VAL A 70 -13.02 -8.00 -0.06
CA VAL A 70 -12.87 -8.94 1.05
C VAL A 70 -11.70 -9.89 0.80
N ILE A 71 -11.61 -10.47 -0.39
CA ILE A 71 -10.50 -11.36 -0.77
C ILE A 71 -9.18 -10.61 -0.66
N MET A 72 -9.10 -9.39 -1.19
CA MET A 72 -7.90 -8.57 -1.15
C MET A 72 -7.46 -8.26 0.29
N ILE A 73 -8.40 -7.91 1.17
CA ILE A 73 -8.11 -7.63 2.59
C ILE A 73 -7.57 -8.88 3.29
N VAL A 74 -8.27 -10.01 3.18
CA VAL A 74 -7.90 -11.25 3.88
C VAL A 74 -6.53 -11.75 3.40
N THR A 75 -6.29 -11.80 2.11
CA THR A 75 -5.02 -12.27 1.55
C THR A 75 -3.86 -11.31 1.83
N SER A 76 -4.09 -10.00 1.85
CA SER A 76 -3.08 -9.00 2.23
C SER A 76 -2.69 -9.14 3.70
N ILE A 77 -3.65 -9.32 4.60
CA ILE A 77 -3.38 -9.55 6.03
C ILE A 77 -2.65 -10.87 6.24
N TRP A 78 -3.06 -11.92 5.55
CA TRP A 78 -2.40 -13.23 5.61
C TRP A 78 -0.92 -13.13 5.22
N MET A 79 -0.64 -12.45 4.10
CA MET A 79 0.74 -12.18 3.66
C MET A 79 1.50 -11.29 4.65
N ALA A 80 0.86 -10.27 5.23
CA ALA A 80 1.46 -9.39 6.22
C ALA A 80 1.90 -10.15 7.47
N ILE A 81 1.02 -11.00 8.02
CA ILE A 81 1.32 -11.81 9.20
C ILE A 81 2.48 -12.75 8.91
N ALA A 82 2.45 -13.45 7.78
CA ALA A 82 3.52 -14.37 7.41
C ALA A 82 4.88 -13.65 7.23
N TRP A 83 4.88 -12.46 6.62
CA TRP A 83 6.09 -11.65 6.44
C TRP A 83 6.64 -11.15 7.78
N HIS A 84 5.78 -10.59 8.65
CA HIS A 84 6.20 -10.09 9.96
C HIS A 84 6.78 -11.21 10.83
N ARG A 85 6.16 -12.40 10.82
CA ARG A 85 6.65 -13.57 11.57
C ARG A 85 7.97 -14.10 10.99
N PHE A 86 8.11 -14.13 9.67
CA PHE A 86 9.38 -14.50 9.04
C PHE A 86 10.51 -13.56 9.51
N VAL A 87 10.30 -12.26 9.45
CA VAL A 87 11.36 -11.29 9.76
C VAL A 87 11.62 -11.14 11.27
N LEU A 88 10.56 -11.09 12.09
CA LEU A 88 10.71 -10.79 13.52
C LEU A 88 10.95 -12.04 14.37
N LYS A 89 10.41 -13.20 13.97
CA LYS A 89 10.54 -14.47 14.68
C LYS A 89 11.41 -15.51 13.97
N ASN A 90 11.97 -15.18 12.80
CA ASN A 90 12.74 -16.10 11.96
C ASN A 90 11.95 -17.39 11.58
N GLU A 91 10.64 -17.27 11.40
CA GLU A 91 9.79 -18.38 10.96
C GLU A 91 9.92 -18.55 9.45
N VAL A 92 10.89 -19.38 9.04
CA VAL A 92 11.18 -19.62 7.61
C VAL A 92 10.03 -20.41 6.96
N PRO A 93 9.48 -19.95 5.82
CA PRO A 93 8.41 -20.64 5.13
C PRO A 93 8.91 -21.99 4.53
N THR A 94 8.23 -23.08 4.85
CA THR A 94 8.56 -24.41 4.35
C THR A 94 7.97 -24.68 2.96
N GLY A 95 6.94 -23.93 2.55
CA GLY A 95 6.25 -24.08 1.26
C GLY A 95 5.68 -22.75 0.76
N PHE A 96 4.89 -22.80 -0.32
CA PHE A 96 4.26 -21.64 -0.94
C PHE A 96 2.92 -21.22 -0.29
N VAL A 97 2.43 -22.03 0.66
CA VAL A 97 1.22 -21.71 1.43
C VAL A 97 1.64 -21.37 2.85
N PRO A 98 1.63 -20.08 3.22
CA PRO A 98 1.94 -19.70 4.60
C PRO A 98 0.90 -20.27 5.57
N PRO A 99 1.24 -20.53 6.84
CA PRO A 99 0.27 -20.93 7.85
C PRO A 99 -0.89 -19.94 7.94
N PHE A 100 -2.13 -20.43 7.91
CA PHE A 100 -3.33 -19.63 8.02
C PHE A 100 -3.85 -19.72 9.46
N ASP A 101 -3.89 -18.58 10.16
CA ASP A 101 -4.41 -18.48 11.53
C ASP A 101 -5.53 -17.43 11.56
N GLY A 102 -6.78 -17.91 11.60
CA GLY A 102 -7.95 -17.04 11.57
C GLY A 102 -8.03 -16.07 12.76
N ASN A 103 -7.54 -16.46 13.94
CA ASN A 103 -7.55 -15.59 15.12
C ASN A 103 -6.58 -14.42 14.94
N ARG A 104 -5.35 -14.67 14.45
CA ARG A 104 -4.39 -13.62 14.15
C ARG A 104 -4.86 -12.72 13.01
N ILE A 105 -5.45 -13.31 11.98
CA ILE A 105 -6.03 -12.54 10.86
C ILE A 105 -7.12 -11.62 11.39
N GLY A 106 -8.03 -12.10 12.24
CA GLY A 106 -9.08 -11.29 12.86
C GLY A 106 -8.52 -10.17 13.73
N ALA A 107 -7.55 -10.46 14.59
CA ALA A 107 -6.92 -9.45 15.46
C ALA A 107 -6.19 -8.38 14.63
N TYR A 108 -5.44 -8.79 13.62
CA TYR A 108 -4.74 -7.87 12.71
C TYR A 108 -5.74 -7.03 11.90
N PHE A 109 -6.82 -7.65 11.42
CA PHE A 109 -7.89 -6.96 10.70
C PHE A 109 -8.53 -5.86 11.53
N VAL A 110 -8.96 -6.17 12.76
CA VAL A 110 -9.60 -5.17 13.65
C VAL A 110 -8.65 -3.98 13.86
N ARG A 111 -7.37 -4.25 14.11
CA ARG A 111 -6.40 -3.17 14.34
C ARG A 111 -6.13 -2.35 13.08
N SER A 112 -5.96 -3.00 11.95
CA SER A 112 -5.78 -2.32 10.66
C SER A 112 -7.03 -1.54 10.24
N LEU A 113 -8.23 -2.05 10.56
CA LEU A 113 -9.49 -1.36 10.32
C LEU A 113 -9.59 -0.06 11.14
N LEU A 114 -9.22 -0.08 12.42
CA LEU A 114 -9.20 1.13 13.25
C LEU A 114 -8.25 2.18 12.69
N ILE A 115 -7.04 1.78 12.28
CA ILE A 115 -6.09 2.69 11.62
C ILE A 115 -6.69 3.19 10.30
N GLY A 116 -7.29 2.30 9.51
CA GLY A 116 -7.95 2.63 8.25
C GLY A 116 -9.06 3.67 8.42
N ILE A 117 -9.91 3.54 9.45
CA ILE A 117 -10.96 4.52 9.75
C ILE A 117 -10.35 5.90 10.04
N VAL A 118 -9.30 5.97 10.86
CA VAL A 118 -8.61 7.24 11.13
C VAL A 118 -8.08 7.86 9.84
N LEU A 119 -7.43 7.05 8.97
CA LEU A 119 -6.87 7.52 7.71
C LEU A 119 -7.96 7.91 6.71
N ILE A 120 -9.10 7.21 6.67
CA ILE A 120 -10.25 7.56 5.82
C ILE A 120 -10.83 8.91 6.24
N VAL A 121 -11.07 9.12 7.53
CA VAL A 121 -11.59 10.39 8.05
C VAL A 121 -10.62 11.54 7.74
N LEU A 122 -9.33 11.33 7.99
CA LEU A 122 -8.30 12.31 7.67
C LEU A 122 -8.25 12.58 6.16
N GLY A 123 -8.23 11.54 5.34
CA GLY A 123 -8.22 11.65 3.88
C GLY A 123 -9.44 12.38 3.33
N PHE A 124 -10.62 12.17 3.94
CA PHE A 124 -11.83 12.90 3.59
C PHE A 124 -11.70 14.40 3.87
N VAL A 125 -11.22 14.78 5.06
CA VAL A 125 -10.98 16.17 5.42
C VAL A 125 -9.96 16.83 4.50
N LEU A 126 -8.80 16.17 4.29
CA LEU A 126 -7.76 16.67 3.39
C LEU A 126 -8.26 16.76 1.94
N GLY A 127 -9.08 15.78 1.52
CA GLY A 127 -9.69 15.75 0.18
C GLY A 127 -10.64 16.91 -0.06
N ILE A 128 -11.45 17.30 0.95
CA ILE A 128 -12.30 18.49 0.87
C ILE A 128 -11.43 19.74 0.69
N VAL A 129 -10.41 19.90 1.52
CA VAL A 129 -9.50 21.07 1.42
C VAL A 129 -8.83 21.11 0.04
N ALA A 130 -8.26 19.98 -0.42
CA ALA A 130 -7.66 19.89 -1.74
C ALA A 130 -8.67 20.19 -2.86
N GLY A 131 -9.91 19.72 -2.72
CA GLY A 131 -11.02 19.96 -3.66
C GLY A 131 -11.33 21.43 -3.86
N PHE A 132 -11.35 22.24 -2.81
CA PHE A 132 -11.53 23.70 -2.92
C PHE A 132 -10.41 24.35 -3.74
N PHE A 133 -9.14 23.95 -3.51
CA PHE A 133 -8.02 24.45 -4.32
C PHE A 133 -8.16 24.05 -5.80
N MET A 134 -8.59 22.81 -6.06
CA MET A 134 -8.77 22.29 -7.43
C MET A 134 -9.88 23.05 -8.18
N ILE A 135 -11.02 23.30 -7.52
CA ILE A 135 -12.13 24.07 -8.11
C ILE A 135 -11.65 25.49 -8.49
N GLY A 136 -10.87 26.15 -7.62
CA GLY A 136 -10.27 27.44 -7.92
C GLY A 136 -9.35 27.43 -9.13
N LEU A 137 -8.51 26.39 -9.28
CA LEU A 137 -7.61 26.23 -10.41
C LEU A 137 -8.36 25.97 -11.74
N ILE A 138 -9.40 25.15 -11.71
CA ILE A 138 -10.22 24.86 -12.89
C ILE A 138 -11.04 26.11 -13.28
N GLY A 139 -11.63 26.79 -12.30
CA GLY A 139 -12.44 27.98 -12.51
C GLY A 139 -11.67 29.19 -13.07
N SER A 140 -10.35 29.24 -12.88
CA SER A 140 -9.47 30.27 -13.46
C SER A 140 -9.15 30.09 -14.94
N GLY A 141 -9.84 29.19 -15.67
CA GLY A 141 -9.68 28.95 -17.11
C GLY A 141 -8.67 27.86 -17.44
N GLY A 142 -8.22 27.08 -16.47
CA GLY A 142 -7.28 26.01 -16.64
C GLY A 142 -7.96 24.68 -16.99
N GLY A 143 -7.97 24.30 -18.28
CA GLY A 143 -8.42 22.96 -18.72
C GLY A 143 -7.32 22.11 -19.38
N GLY A 144 -6.09 22.64 -19.44
CA GLY A 144 -4.98 22.02 -20.15
C GLY A 144 -4.18 20.99 -19.31
N MET A 145 -3.23 20.33 -19.97
CA MET A 145 -2.33 19.35 -19.37
C MET A 145 -1.60 19.88 -18.13
N GLY A 146 -1.24 21.18 -18.13
CA GLY A 146 -0.60 21.85 -16.98
C GLY A 146 -1.50 21.87 -15.75
N THR A 147 -2.79 22.12 -15.90
CA THR A 147 -3.76 22.10 -14.80
C THR A 147 -3.92 20.70 -14.23
N ILE A 148 -4.03 19.69 -15.09
CA ILE A 148 -4.10 18.27 -14.66
C ILE A 148 -2.84 17.88 -13.87
N PHE A 149 -1.66 18.26 -14.37
CA PHE A 149 -0.40 18.02 -13.67
C PHE A 149 -0.37 18.70 -12.30
N THR A 150 -0.75 19.99 -12.23
CA THR A 150 -0.79 20.74 -10.98
C THR A 150 -1.77 20.13 -9.96
N ILE A 151 -2.96 19.75 -10.40
CA ILE A 151 -3.96 19.07 -9.55
C ILE A 151 -3.40 17.75 -9.03
N THR A 152 -2.75 16.96 -9.88
CA THR A 152 -2.15 15.69 -9.47
C THR A 152 -1.06 15.89 -8.42
N VAL A 153 -0.14 16.83 -8.64
CA VAL A 153 0.94 17.14 -7.68
C VAL A 153 0.38 17.65 -6.36
N LEU A 154 -0.59 18.57 -6.41
CA LEU A 154 -1.23 19.08 -5.18
C LEU A 154 -1.95 17.97 -4.42
N SER A 155 -2.66 17.07 -5.11
CA SER A 155 -3.31 15.92 -4.46
C SER A 155 -2.29 15.02 -3.77
N LEU A 156 -1.17 14.72 -4.42
CA LEU A 156 -0.10 13.91 -3.84
C LEU A 156 0.49 14.58 -2.60
N LEU A 157 0.72 15.88 -2.62
CA LEU A 157 1.33 16.61 -1.51
C LEU A 157 0.35 16.91 -0.38
N LEU A 158 -0.88 17.33 -0.69
CA LEU A 158 -1.85 17.75 0.32
C LEU A 158 -2.63 16.60 0.95
N VAL A 159 -2.83 15.50 0.21
CA VAL A 159 -3.63 14.37 0.68
C VAL A 159 -2.74 13.15 0.99
N TYR A 160 -2.06 12.61 -0.02
CA TYR A 160 -1.34 11.34 0.15
C TYR A 160 -0.12 11.45 1.04
N PHE A 161 0.64 12.54 0.96
CA PHE A 161 1.83 12.70 1.79
C PHE A 161 1.51 12.72 3.31
N PRO A 162 0.55 13.54 3.83
CA PRO A 162 0.16 13.45 5.24
C PRO A 162 -0.39 12.08 5.64
N LEU A 163 -1.15 11.43 4.75
CA LEU A 163 -1.68 10.08 4.99
C LEU A 163 -0.54 9.05 5.15
N PHE A 164 0.53 9.12 4.34
CA PHE A 164 1.70 8.27 4.52
C PHE A 164 2.40 8.51 5.86
N VAL A 165 2.63 9.78 6.21
CA VAL A 165 3.33 10.13 7.47
C VAL A 165 2.56 9.61 8.69
N ILE A 166 1.26 9.89 8.74
CA ILE A 166 0.40 9.49 9.86
C ILE A 166 0.16 7.98 9.83
N GLY A 167 -0.07 7.42 8.65
CA GLY A 167 -0.27 6.00 8.43
C GLY A 167 0.92 5.17 8.91
N TYR A 168 2.13 5.53 8.54
CA TYR A 168 3.34 4.83 9.02
C TYR A 168 3.48 4.90 10.54
N ARG A 169 3.23 6.05 11.17
CA ARG A 169 3.33 6.19 12.63
C ARG A 169 2.32 5.32 13.35
N LEU A 170 1.05 5.34 12.95
CA LEU A 170 0.00 4.50 13.54
C LEU A 170 0.25 3.02 13.28
N SER A 171 0.65 2.69 12.05
CA SER A 171 0.86 1.29 11.64
C SER A 171 2.15 0.68 12.18
N THR A 172 3.05 1.46 12.77
CA THR A 172 4.31 0.95 13.38
C THR A 172 4.04 -0.17 14.39
N SER A 173 2.88 -0.20 15.05
CA SER A 173 2.51 -1.23 16.02
C SER A 173 1.82 -2.47 15.43
N LEU A 174 1.44 -2.46 14.14
CA LEU A 174 0.74 -3.59 13.50
C LEU A 174 1.53 -4.90 13.53
N PRO A 175 2.85 -4.92 13.24
CA PRO A 175 3.62 -6.16 13.27
C PRO A 175 3.59 -6.87 14.62
N GLY A 176 3.46 -6.10 15.71
CA GLY A 176 3.29 -6.67 17.06
C GLY A 176 2.07 -7.58 17.17
N THR A 177 0.96 -7.24 16.51
CA THR A 177 -0.23 -8.10 16.46
C THR A 177 0.04 -9.43 15.76
N ALA A 178 0.85 -9.42 14.72
CA ALA A 178 1.20 -10.64 13.99
C ALA A 178 2.08 -11.61 14.79
N ILE A 179 2.85 -11.10 15.75
CA ILE A 179 3.78 -11.88 16.57
C ILE A 179 3.28 -12.12 18.01
N ASP A 180 1.99 -11.91 18.26
CA ASP A 180 1.33 -12.09 19.55
C ASP A 180 1.87 -11.13 20.66
N ASN A 181 2.39 -9.97 20.25
CA ASN A 181 2.89 -8.90 21.10
C ASN A 181 2.22 -7.56 20.76
N ALA A 182 0.88 -7.56 20.77
CA ALA A 182 0.08 -6.39 20.48
C ALA A 182 0.13 -5.37 21.61
N GLY A 183 0.74 -4.21 21.38
CA GLY A 183 0.62 -3.05 22.28
C GLY A 183 -0.75 -2.35 22.18
N THR A 184 -0.89 -1.18 22.80
CA THR A 184 -2.08 -0.32 22.65
C THR A 184 -2.24 0.20 21.20
N PHE A 185 -3.40 0.76 20.88
CA PHE A 185 -3.62 1.39 19.57
C PHE A 185 -2.61 2.50 19.29
N MET A 186 -2.25 3.28 20.30
CA MET A 186 -1.34 4.42 20.20
C MET A 186 0.14 4.05 20.37
N SER A 187 0.47 2.80 20.67
CA SER A 187 1.87 2.41 20.96
C SER A 187 2.84 2.71 19.81
N GLY A 188 2.39 2.61 18.55
CA GLY A 188 3.21 3.01 17.39
C GLY A 188 3.46 4.50 17.34
N TRP A 189 2.44 5.31 17.62
CA TRP A 189 2.56 6.76 17.67
C TRP A 189 3.49 7.24 18.79
N GLU A 190 3.31 6.66 19.98
CA GLU A 190 4.13 6.97 21.17
C GLU A 190 5.59 6.56 20.98
N ALA A 191 5.85 5.36 20.47
CA ALA A 191 7.20 4.86 20.21
C ALA A 191 7.97 5.71 19.17
N THR A 192 7.25 6.43 18.30
CA THR A 192 7.81 7.29 17.24
C THR A 192 7.79 8.78 17.61
N ALA A 193 7.52 9.13 18.88
CA ALA A 193 7.54 10.49 19.36
C ALA A 193 8.95 11.11 19.15
N GLY A 194 9.00 12.34 18.64
CA GLY A 194 10.27 13.03 18.33
C GLY A 194 10.94 12.66 17.01
N GLU A 195 10.52 11.60 16.32
CA GLU A 195 11.14 11.10 15.08
C GLU A 195 10.42 11.55 13.80
N THR A 196 9.65 12.64 13.86
CA THR A 196 8.82 13.15 12.74
C THR A 196 9.60 13.27 11.43
N GLY A 197 10.88 13.67 11.48
CA GLY A 197 11.74 13.80 10.30
C GLY A 197 11.97 12.48 9.54
N ALA A 198 12.03 11.34 10.24
CA ALA A 198 12.15 10.04 9.61
C ALA A 198 10.87 9.67 8.83
N PHE A 199 9.70 9.96 9.40
CA PHE A 199 8.40 9.69 8.77
C PHE A 199 8.08 10.64 7.61
N ILE A 200 8.51 11.91 7.70
CA ILE A 200 8.50 12.85 6.56
C ILE A 200 9.34 12.27 5.40
N GLY A 201 10.56 11.82 5.70
CA GLY A 201 11.41 11.19 4.69
C GLY A 201 10.77 9.96 4.04
N LEU A 202 10.20 9.04 4.84
CA LEU A 202 9.47 7.88 4.33
C LEU A 202 8.25 8.27 3.47
N GLY A 203 7.46 9.26 3.91
CA GLY A 203 6.32 9.76 3.17
C GLY A 203 6.72 10.33 1.80
N LEU A 204 7.79 11.14 1.76
CA LEU A 204 8.33 11.68 0.51
C LEU A 204 8.82 10.58 -0.44
N ILE A 205 9.53 9.57 0.07
CA ILE A 205 9.98 8.42 -0.73
C ILE A 205 8.78 7.66 -1.29
N SER A 206 7.73 7.46 -0.49
CA SER A 206 6.52 6.77 -0.94
C SER A 206 5.78 7.53 -2.05
N VAL A 207 5.63 8.85 -1.90
CA VAL A 207 5.07 9.72 -2.95
C VAL A 207 5.94 9.68 -4.20
N LEU A 208 7.26 9.77 -4.07
CA LEU A 208 8.18 9.70 -5.21
C LEU A 208 8.06 8.34 -5.93
N ALA A 209 7.98 7.23 -5.20
CA ALA A 209 7.79 5.91 -5.79
C ALA A 209 6.48 5.81 -6.59
N MET A 210 5.39 6.40 -6.07
CA MET A 210 4.11 6.49 -6.81
C MET A 210 4.24 7.31 -8.08
N VAL A 211 4.88 8.48 -8.02
CA VAL A 211 5.10 9.34 -9.19
C VAL A 211 5.94 8.63 -10.24
N VAL A 212 7.06 8.02 -9.85
CA VAL A 212 7.93 7.27 -10.76
C VAL A 212 7.16 6.12 -11.42
N SER A 213 6.39 5.36 -10.63
CA SER A 213 5.56 4.28 -11.18
C SER A 213 4.52 4.80 -12.18
N ALA A 214 3.84 5.90 -11.87
CA ALA A 214 2.86 6.52 -12.75
C ALA A 214 3.50 7.00 -14.07
N VAL A 215 4.65 7.67 -13.99
CA VAL A 215 5.43 8.14 -15.17
C VAL A 215 5.85 6.96 -16.04
N VAL A 216 6.45 5.92 -15.47
CA VAL A 216 6.84 4.72 -16.21
C VAL A 216 5.62 4.06 -16.87
N THR A 217 4.53 3.94 -16.14
CA THR A 217 3.29 3.35 -16.65
C THR A 217 2.75 4.14 -17.86
N ILE A 218 2.61 5.45 -17.73
CA ILE A 218 1.98 6.29 -18.74
C ILE A 218 2.88 6.46 -20.00
N PHE A 219 4.14 6.75 -19.79
CA PHE A 219 5.02 7.16 -20.92
C PHE A 219 5.76 6.01 -21.59
N VAL A 220 6.03 4.93 -20.87
CA VAL A 220 6.83 3.81 -21.37
C VAL A 220 5.96 2.60 -21.72
N LEU A 221 5.06 2.22 -20.86
CA LEU A 221 4.39 0.91 -20.92
C LEU A 221 2.98 0.96 -21.48
N ALA A 222 2.30 2.13 -21.48
CA ALA A 222 0.92 2.26 -21.98
C ALA A 222 0.75 1.84 -23.46
N LYS A 223 1.83 1.81 -24.23
CA LYS A 223 1.80 1.42 -25.65
C LYS A 223 1.93 -0.09 -25.88
N ILE A 224 2.33 -0.87 -24.88
CA ILE A 224 2.58 -2.31 -25.00
C ILE A 224 1.84 -3.02 -23.87
N THR A 225 0.64 -3.51 -24.15
CA THR A 225 -0.27 -4.09 -23.15
C THR A 225 0.37 -5.19 -22.29
N VAL A 226 1.18 -6.07 -22.89
CA VAL A 226 1.82 -7.17 -22.15
C VAL A 226 2.85 -6.62 -21.14
N LEU A 227 3.66 -5.63 -21.54
CA LEU A 227 4.61 -4.99 -20.64
C LEU A 227 3.90 -4.17 -19.55
N PHE A 228 2.80 -3.52 -19.88
CA PHE A 228 1.96 -2.81 -18.90
C PHE A 228 1.43 -3.75 -17.82
N ILE A 229 0.86 -4.90 -18.21
CA ILE A 229 0.35 -5.90 -17.27
C ILE A 229 1.49 -6.47 -16.41
N ALA A 230 2.59 -6.89 -17.03
CA ALA A 230 3.74 -7.44 -16.31
C ALA A 230 4.33 -6.44 -15.30
N TRP A 231 4.51 -5.19 -15.72
CA TRP A 231 4.97 -4.10 -14.84
C TRP A 231 4.03 -3.89 -13.67
N THR A 232 2.73 -3.77 -13.95
CA THR A 232 1.72 -3.52 -12.92
C THR A 232 1.72 -4.63 -11.87
N LEU A 233 1.80 -5.89 -12.30
CA LEU A 233 1.87 -7.04 -11.39
C LEU A 233 3.14 -7.03 -10.54
N VAL A 234 4.31 -6.88 -11.17
CA VAL A 234 5.60 -6.90 -10.46
C VAL A 234 5.74 -5.71 -9.53
N PHE A 235 5.35 -4.51 -10.00
CA PHE A 235 5.43 -3.30 -9.19
C PHE A 235 4.50 -3.38 -7.98
N ASN A 236 3.22 -3.78 -8.17
CA ASN A 236 2.29 -3.92 -7.05
C ASN A 236 2.76 -4.97 -6.05
N TRP A 237 3.22 -6.14 -6.52
CA TRP A 237 3.77 -7.19 -5.68
C TRP A 237 4.94 -6.67 -4.84
N LEU A 238 5.90 -6.00 -5.48
CA LEU A 238 7.07 -5.46 -4.79
C LEU A 238 6.69 -4.33 -3.83
N ALA A 239 5.78 -3.43 -4.22
CA ALA A 239 5.31 -2.32 -3.40
C ALA A 239 4.63 -2.82 -2.11
N VAL A 240 3.80 -3.87 -2.20
CA VAL A 240 3.17 -4.50 -1.03
C VAL A 240 4.23 -5.09 -0.11
N LEU A 241 5.17 -5.89 -0.62
CA LEU A 241 6.20 -6.51 0.21
C LEU A 241 7.14 -5.48 0.85
N VAL A 242 7.56 -4.46 0.10
CA VAL A 242 8.39 -3.37 0.64
C VAL A 242 7.60 -2.59 1.70
N GLY A 243 6.32 -2.31 1.47
CA GLY A 243 5.45 -1.67 2.46
C GLY A 243 5.35 -2.48 3.77
N LEU A 244 5.14 -3.79 3.67
CA LEU A 244 5.14 -4.69 4.84
C LEU A 244 6.51 -4.72 5.53
N SER A 245 7.59 -4.70 4.76
CA SER A 245 8.96 -4.66 5.28
C SER A 245 9.26 -3.33 5.98
N VAL A 246 8.76 -2.20 5.46
CA VAL A 246 8.85 -0.90 6.14
C VAL A 246 8.18 -0.96 7.51
N LEU A 247 6.96 -1.50 7.60
CA LEU A 247 6.26 -1.65 8.88
C LEU A 247 7.03 -2.57 9.84
N THR A 248 7.57 -3.68 9.34
CA THR A 248 8.40 -4.59 10.13
C THR A 248 9.66 -3.91 10.66
N THR A 249 10.33 -3.14 9.80
CA THR A 249 11.54 -2.38 10.16
C THR A 249 11.22 -1.30 11.20
N LEU A 250 10.10 -0.56 11.02
CA LEU A 250 9.65 0.44 11.98
C LEU A 250 9.36 -0.19 13.34
N TYR A 251 8.65 -1.31 13.39
CA TYR A 251 8.37 -2.04 14.62
C TYR A 251 9.67 -2.51 15.28
N GLY A 252 10.53 -3.19 14.53
CA GLY A 252 11.81 -3.68 15.02
C GLY A 252 12.67 -2.55 15.58
N HIS A 253 12.78 -1.43 14.88
CA HIS A 253 13.63 -0.31 15.28
C HIS A 253 13.05 0.50 16.44
N TYR A 254 11.77 0.91 16.37
CA TYR A 254 11.19 1.82 17.35
C TYR A 254 10.60 1.11 18.58
N ILE A 255 10.11 -0.11 18.45
CA ILE A 255 9.47 -0.85 19.55
C ILE A 255 10.43 -1.88 20.13
N GLU A 256 11.06 -2.73 19.31
CA GLU A 256 12.01 -3.74 19.80
C GLU A 256 13.45 -3.24 19.94
N LYS A 257 13.75 -1.98 19.55
CA LYS A 257 15.07 -1.34 19.62
C LYS A 257 16.15 -2.08 18.84
N ARG A 258 15.80 -2.73 17.75
CA ARG A 258 16.77 -3.38 16.84
C ARG A 258 17.56 -2.34 16.05
N PRO A 259 18.87 -2.55 15.80
CA PRO A 259 19.64 -1.66 14.94
C PRO A 259 19.17 -1.75 13.48
N LEU A 260 19.31 -0.64 12.75
CA LEU A 260 19.20 -0.63 11.29
C LEU A 260 20.56 -1.07 10.72
N VAL A 261 20.59 -2.14 9.94
CA VAL A 261 21.82 -2.73 9.37
C VAL A 261 21.82 -2.53 7.87
#